data_5b1727fd55e6be4260088a8c64e98881
#
_entry.id   5b1727fd55e6be4260088a8c64e98881
#
_cell.length_a   1.000
_cell.length_b   1.000
_cell.length_c   1.000
_cell.angle_alpha   90.00
_cell.angle_beta   90.00
_cell.angle_gamma   90.00
#
_symmetry.space_group_name_H-M   'P 1'
#
loop_
_entity.id
_entity.type
_entity.pdbx_description
1 polymer ?
#
loop_
_entity_poly.entity_id
_entity_poly.type
_entity_poly.pdbx_seq_one_letter_code
_entity_poly.pdbx_strand_id
1 'polypeptide(L)'
;MSATNAQRRDLALSFDVGGTFTDFTLVNLASGSVIAEHKVPTDPVDPAKSSLQGWRDLVSDGRMDPSLLCLVVHATTLVTNAVIERKGAPTALLTTGGHRDLLTFGRDQMYDIYDLFAPPADPLVPRAWRVEAHERVSRDGTILTPIEPAQVVEAIRPLVEQGCEAVAIGFLHS
;
A
#
# COMPACT_ATOMS: atom_id res chain seq x y z
N MET A 1 -3.46 -4.80 -52.55
CA MET A 1 -4.05 -4.77 -51.22
C MET A 1 -2.90 -4.70 -50.23
N SER A 2 -2.59 -3.48 -49.76
CA SER A 2 -1.51 -3.24 -48.82
C SER A 2 -2.02 -3.61 -47.43
N ALA A 3 -1.48 -4.67 -46.85
CA ALA A 3 -1.69 -4.99 -45.45
C ALA A 3 -1.06 -3.84 -44.63
N THR A 4 -1.87 -3.06 -44.01
CA THR A 4 -1.46 -2.05 -43.03
C THR A 4 -0.66 -2.78 -41.96
N ASN A 5 0.65 -2.58 -41.97
CA ASN A 5 1.56 -3.11 -40.93
C ASN A 5 1.21 -2.39 -39.63
N ALA A 6 0.23 -2.90 -38.94
CA ALA A 6 -0.12 -2.38 -37.58
C ALA A 6 1.14 -2.63 -36.75
N GLN A 7 1.85 -1.57 -36.44
CA GLN A 7 3.06 -1.60 -35.64
C GLN A 7 2.73 -2.30 -34.31
N ARG A 8 3.36 -3.46 -34.10
CA ARG A 8 3.03 -4.33 -32.97
C ARG A 8 3.45 -3.61 -31.68
N ARG A 9 2.48 -3.37 -30.82
CA ARG A 9 2.75 -2.82 -29.49
C ARG A 9 3.34 -3.92 -28.63
N ASP A 10 4.62 -3.86 -28.34
CA ASP A 10 5.35 -4.89 -27.61
C ASP A 10 6.27 -4.32 -26.49
N LEU A 11 6.14 -3.02 -26.20
CA LEU A 11 6.85 -2.40 -25.10
C LEU A 11 6.05 -2.43 -23.81
N ALA A 12 6.73 -2.77 -22.71
CA ALA A 12 6.23 -2.61 -21.34
C ALA A 12 7.15 -1.65 -20.58
N LEU A 13 6.57 -0.67 -19.92
CA LEU A 13 7.27 0.19 -18.98
C LEU A 13 6.89 -0.22 -17.56
N SER A 14 7.86 -0.56 -16.73
CA SER A 14 7.69 -0.68 -15.31
C SER A 14 8.40 0.46 -14.59
N PHE A 15 7.79 0.96 -13.50
CA PHE A 15 8.47 1.90 -12.63
C PHE A 15 8.12 1.65 -11.16
N ASP A 16 9.12 1.83 -10.30
CA ASP A 16 9.00 1.70 -8.86
C ASP A 16 9.30 3.05 -8.21
N VAL A 17 8.32 3.54 -7.45
CA VAL A 17 8.44 4.80 -6.70
C VAL A 17 8.91 4.48 -5.28
N GLY A 18 10.22 4.62 -5.07
CA GLY A 18 10.84 4.52 -3.76
C GLY A 18 10.90 5.86 -3.02
N GLY A 19 11.35 5.84 -1.77
CA GLY A 19 11.48 7.06 -0.95
C GLY A 19 12.56 8.03 -1.42
N THR A 20 13.61 7.55 -2.11
CA THR A 20 14.75 8.36 -2.56
C THR A 20 14.81 8.49 -4.08
N PHE A 21 14.53 7.42 -4.80
CA PHE A 21 14.56 7.36 -6.25
C PHE A 21 13.32 6.67 -6.80
N THR A 22 12.95 7.07 -8.02
CA THR A 22 11.98 6.37 -8.86
C THR A 22 12.77 5.71 -9.98
N ASP A 23 12.69 4.38 -10.04
CA ASP A 23 13.41 3.54 -10.99
C ASP A 23 12.48 3.12 -12.13
N PHE A 24 12.96 3.19 -13.37
CA PHE A 24 12.22 2.82 -14.57
C PHE A 24 12.94 1.71 -15.32
N THR A 25 12.17 0.76 -15.84
CA THR A 25 12.67 -0.30 -16.72
C THR A 25 11.74 -0.45 -17.90
N LEU A 26 12.28 -0.28 -19.10
CA LEU A 26 11.58 -0.48 -20.36
C LEU A 26 11.99 -1.85 -20.96
N VAL A 27 11.00 -2.69 -21.24
CA VAL A 27 11.19 -4.07 -21.69
C VAL A 27 10.48 -4.29 -23.03
N ASN A 28 11.11 -5.02 -23.94
CA ASN A 28 10.45 -5.59 -25.10
C ASN A 28 9.85 -6.96 -24.72
N LEU A 29 8.53 -7.06 -24.72
CA LEU A 29 7.82 -8.28 -24.32
C LEU A 29 7.99 -9.43 -25.32
N ALA A 30 8.27 -9.13 -26.59
CA ALA A 30 8.44 -10.16 -27.60
C ALA A 30 9.79 -10.88 -27.45
N SER A 31 10.85 -10.17 -27.07
CA SER A 31 12.19 -10.71 -26.86
C SER A 31 12.53 -11.00 -25.40
N GLY A 32 11.78 -10.41 -24.46
CA GLY A 32 12.11 -10.43 -23.03
C GLY A 32 13.33 -9.57 -22.66
N SER A 33 13.83 -8.74 -23.58
CA SER A 33 15.03 -7.93 -23.32
C SER A 33 14.69 -6.58 -22.67
N VAL A 34 15.55 -6.15 -21.74
CA VAL A 34 15.55 -4.78 -21.23
C VAL A 34 16.11 -3.86 -22.30
N ILE A 35 15.34 -2.83 -22.69
CA ILE A 35 15.71 -1.84 -23.70
C ILE A 35 16.40 -0.65 -23.04
N ALA A 36 15.83 -0.18 -21.93
CA ALA A 36 16.36 0.97 -21.21
C ALA A 36 16.07 0.86 -19.73
N GLU A 37 16.97 1.39 -18.93
CA GLU A 37 16.79 1.69 -17.52
C GLU A 37 16.97 3.18 -17.32
N HIS A 38 16.20 3.75 -16.39
CA HIS A 38 16.29 5.16 -16.06
C HIS A 38 15.96 5.35 -14.59
N LYS A 39 16.58 6.34 -13.95
CA LYS A 39 16.43 6.63 -12.54
C LYS A 39 16.33 8.14 -12.34
N VAL A 40 15.34 8.58 -11.58
CA VAL A 40 15.18 9.98 -11.20
C VAL A 40 15.04 10.09 -9.68
N PRO A 41 15.49 11.18 -9.05
CA PRO A 41 15.21 11.44 -7.64
C PRO A 41 13.72 11.53 -7.41
N THR A 42 13.21 10.90 -6.34
CA THR A 42 11.80 11.02 -5.97
C THR A 42 11.55 12.36 -5.29
N ASP A 43 10.57 13.12 -5.78
CA ASP A 43 10.11 14.33 -5.11
C ASP A 43 9.39 13.91 -3.81
N PRO A 44 9.87 14.35 -2.64
CA PRO A 44 9.31 13.90 -1.35
C PRO A 44 7.93 14.48 -1.05
N VAL A 45 7.53 15.54 -1.75
CA VAL A 45 6.22 16.21 -1.58
C VAL A 45 5.20 15.69 -2.58
N ASP A 46 5.65 15.45 -3.81
CA ASP A 46 4.78 15.00 -4.90
C ASP A 46 5.50 13.93 -5.75
N PRO A 47 5.47 12.66 -5.34
CA PRO A 47 6.13 11.57 -6.06
C PRO A 47 5.65 11.36 -7.50
N ALA A 48 4.43 11.84 -7.82
CA ALA A 48 3.90 11.77 -9.19
C ALA A 48 4.75 12.61 -10.17
N LYS A 49 5.35 13.72 -9.70
CA LYS A 49 6.26 14.52 -10.53
C LYS A 49 7.45 13.73 -11.02
N SER A 50 8.04 12.91 -10.16
CA SER A 50 9.18 12.06 -10.50
C SER A 50 8.79 10.99 -11.53
N SER A 51 7.59 10.41 -11.38
CA SER A 51 7.05 9.45 -12.35
C SER A 51 6.86 10.10 -13.73
N LEU A 52 6.29 11.31 -13.76
CA LEU A 52 6.12 12.06 -15.01
C LEU A 52 7.45 12.53 -15.61
N GLN A 53 8.43 12.88 -14.77
CA GLN A 53 9.75 13.29 -15.22
C GLN A 53 10.47 12.13 -15.92
N GLY A 54 10.56 10.97 -15.28
CA GLY A 54 11.22 9.80 -15.86
C GLY A 54 10.55 9.33 -17.16
N TRP A 55 9.20 9.41 -17.24
CA TRP A 55 8.48 9.18 -18.50
C TRP A 55 8.93 10.15 -19.60
N ARG A 56 8.95 11.46 -19.30
CA ARG A 56 9.35 12.48 -20.27
C ARG A 56 10.78 12.30 -20.73
N ASP A 57 11.69 11.98 -19.83
CA ASP A 57 13.10 11.74 -20.13
C ASP A 57 13.25 10.58 -21.11
N LEU A 58 12.60 9.44 -20.88
CA LEU A 58 12.63 8.28 -21.76
C LEU A 58 12.10 8.58 -23.16
N VAL A 59 11.07 9.41 -23.27
CA VAL A 59 10.50 9.83 -24.56
C VAL A 59 11.39 10.85 -25.26
N SER A 60 11.85 11.88 -24.55
CA SER A 60 12.65 12.96 -25.13
C SER A 60 14.03 12.50 -25.60
N ASP A 61 14.62 11.53 -24.90
CA ASP A 61 15.90 10.90 -25.26
C ASP A 61 15.76 9.90 -26.43
N GLY A 62 14.55 9.68 -26.92
CA GLY A 62 14.27 8.71 -27.98
C GLY A 62 14.43 7.24 -27.55
N ARG A 63 14.50 6.97 -26.27
CA ARG A 63 14.63 5.61 -25.71
C ARG A 63 13.30 4.86 -25.70
N MET A 64 12.17 5.56 -25.69
CA MET A 64 10.83 5.01 -25.68
C MET A 64 9.92 5.71 -26.69
N ASP A 65 9.28 4.92 -27.56
CA ASP A 65 8.15 5.37 -28.38
C ASP A 65 6.84 5.00 -27.67
N PRO A 66 6.06 6.00 -27.18
CA PRO A 66 4.80 5.73 -26.49
C PRO A 66 3.76 4.98 -27.33
N SER A 67 3.86 5.07 -28.68
CA SER A 67 2.92 4.39 -29.60
C SER A 67 3.08 2.86 -29.58
N LEU A 68 4.26 2.38 -29.20
CA LEU A 68 4.60 0.95 -29.08
C LEU A 68 4.31 0.38 -27.68
N LEU A 69 3.93 1.22 -26.74
CA LEU A 69 3.66 0.81 -25.35
C LEU A 69 2.32 0.08 -25.28
N CYS A 70 2.32 -1.11 -24.70
CA CYS A 70 1.11 -1.92 -24.47
C CYS A 70 0.82 -2.19 -22.99
N LEU A 71 1.81 -2.00 -22.12
CA LEU A 71 1.68 -2.27 -20.69
C LEU A 71 2.46 -1.23 -19.88
N VAL A 72 1.84 -0.75 -18.80
CA VAL A 72 2.50 0.04 -17.76
C VAL A 72 2.29 -0.66 -16.42
N VAL A 73 3.37 -0.93 -15.70
CA VAL A 73 3.34 -1.53 -14.36
C VAL A 73 3.91 -0.53 -13.37
N HIS A 74 3.14 -0.22 -12.35
CA HIS A 74 3.57 0.67 -11.27
C HIS A 74 3.70 -0.11 -9.96
N ALA A 75 4.85 0.01 -9.31
CA ALA A 75 5.09 -0.42 -7.95
C ALA A 75 5.44 0.79 -7.07
N THR A 76 5.19 0.66 -5.78
CA THR A 76 5.60 1.69 -4.82
C THR A 76 5.85 1.10 -3.44
N THR A 77 6.89 1.57 -2.78
CA THR A 77 7.22 1.25 -1.38
C THR A 77 6.84 2.38 -0.42
N LEU A 78 6.17 3.44 -0.89
CA LEU A 78 5.83 4.61 -0.07
C LEU A 78 5.01 4.24 1.18
N VAL A 79 4.02 3.34 1.04
CA VAL A 79 3.21 2.89 2.17
C VAL A 79 4.05 2.10 3.17
N THR A 80 4.92 1.21 2.69
CA THR A 80 5.84 0.45 3.54
C THR A 80 6.77 1.39 4.31
N ASN A 81 7.34 2.39 3.63
CA ASN A 81 8.18 3.38 4.25
C ASN A 81 7.43 4.21 5.30
N ALA A 82 6.20 4.66 4.98
CA ALA A 82 5.36 5.39 5.93
C ALA A 82 5.07 4.57 7.21
N VAL A 83 4.83 3.27 7.06
CA VAL A 83 4.64 2.36 8.20
C VAL A 83 5.92 2.19 9.03
N ILE A 84 7.06 1.98 8.38
CA ILE A 84 8.36 1.82 9.06
C ILE A 84 8.75 3.11 9.79
N GLU A 85 8.58 4.26 9.15
CA GLU A 85 8.89 5.58 9.70
C GLU A 85 7.81 6.10 10.66
N ARG A 86 6.70 5.38 10.80
CA ARG A 86 5.51 5.79 11.59
C ARG A 86 5.00 7.17 11.21
N LYS A 87 5.06 7.49 9.92
CA LYS A 87 4.54 8.72 9.34
C LYS A 87 3.20 8.43 8.67
N GLY A 88 2.19 9.19 9.03
CA GLY A 88 0.84 9.05 8.48
C GLY A 88 -0.18 9.81 9.29
N ALA A 89 -1.42 9.79 8.84
CA ALA A 89 -2.53 10.35 9.59
C ALA A 89 -2.73 9.59 10.91
N PRO A 90 -3.11 10.28 12.00
CA PRO A 90 -3.52 9.65 13.23
C PRO A 90 -4.69 8.69 12.97
N THR A 91 -4.42 7.38 13.10
CA THR A 91 -5.34 6.33 12.62
C THR A 91 -5.87 5.48 13.76
N ALA A 92 -7.19 5.30 13.83
CA ALA A 92 -7.84 4.32 14.69
C ALA A 92 -7.97 2.96 14.00
N LEU A 93 -8.09 1.89 14.78
CA LEU A 93 -8.41 0.55 14.30
C LEU A 93 -9.83 0.17 14.73
N LEU A 94 -10.67 -0.20 13.75
CA LEU A 94 -11.96 -0.85 13.98
C LEU A 94 -11.82 -2.34 13.66
N THR A 95 -12.13 -3.20 14.61
CA THR A 95 -11.98 -4.65 14.46
C THR A 95 -13.19 -5.41 15.02
N THR A 96 -13.26 -6.71 14.74
CA THR A 96 -14.26 -7.61 15.27
C THR A 96 -14.22 -7.67 16.81
N GLY A 97 -15.34 -7.75 17.47
CA GLY A 97 -15.45 -7.92 18.92
C GLY A 97 -14.61 -9.10 19.44
N GLY A 98 -13.87 -8.85 20.53
CA GLY A 98 -12.90 -9.79 21.11
C GLY A 98 -11.51 -9.79 20.44
N HIS A 99 -11.26 -8.94 19.43
CA HIS A 99 -10.00 -8.93 18.68
C HIS A 99 -9.20 -7.63 18.84
N ARG A 100 -9.55 -6.78 19.79
CA ARG A 100 -8.92 -5.48 20.06
C ARG A 100 -7.40 -5.57 20.26
N ASP A 101 -6.92 -6.63 20.85
CA ASP A 101 -5.53 -6.78 21.26
C ASP A 101 -4.64 -7.54 20.27
N LEU A 102 -5.15 -7.84 19.06
CA LEU A 102 -4.40 -8.53 18.01
C LEU A 102 -3.06 -7.84 17.67
N LEU A 103 -3.03 -6.50 17.64
CA LEU A 103 -1.78 -5.76 17.38
C LEU A 103 -0.78 -5.85 18.53
N THR A 104 -1.23 -6.17 19.74
CA THR A 104 -0.37 -6.35 20.92
C THR A 104 0.20 -7.75 20.98
N PHE A 105 -0.64 -8.76 20.73
CA PHE A 105 -0.20 -10.16 20.71
C PHE A 105 0.66 -10.48 19.49
N GLY A 106 0.42 -9.81 18.37
CA GLY A 106 1.11 -10.09 17.12
C GLY A 106 0.95 -11.57 16.73
N ARG A 107 2.08 -12.24 16.49
CA ARG A 107 2.14 -13.67 16.20
C ARG A 107 2.57 -14.54 17.40
N ASP A 108 2.53 -13.97 18.60
CA ASP A 108 3.05 -14.62 19.81
C ASP A 108 4.54 -15.04 19.69
N GLN A 109 5.30 -14.30 18.90
CA GLN A 109 6.73 -14.53 18.71
C GLN A 109 7.51 -13.66 19.69
N MET A 110 8.18 -14.29 20.63
CA MET A 110 9.20 -13.65 21.45
C MET A 110 10.54 -13.75 20.72
N TYR A 111 11.13 -12.61 20.35
CA TYR A 111 12.43 -12.57 19.65
C TYR A 111 13.56 -13.05 20.54
N ASP A 112 13.46 -12.82 21.85
CA ASP A 112 14.37 -13.35 22.86
C ASP A 112 13.56 -13.94 24.02
N ILE A 113 13.45 -15.26 24.06
CA ILE A 113 12.70 -15.99 25.09
C ILE A 113 13.40 -15.98 26.46
N TYR A 114 14.66 -15.60 26.50
CA TYR A 114 15.47 -15.53 27.73
C TYR A 114 15.53 -14.14 28.34
N ASP A 115 15.15 -13.10 27.57
CA ASP A 115 15.06 -11.73 28.09
C ASP A 115 13.66 -11.45 28.66
N LEU A 116 13.53 -11.59 29.96
CA LEU A 116 12.28 -11.29 30.69
C LEU A 116 11.89 -9.79 30.66
N PHE A 117 12.82 -8.93 30.25
CA PHE A 117 12.63 -7.48 30.18
C PHE A 117 12.54 -6.96 28.74
N ALA A 118 12.58 -7.83 27.75
CA ALA A 118 12.41 -7.43 26.36
C ALA A 118 11.10 -6.66 26.19
N PRO A 119 11.14 -5.40 25.73
CA PRO A 119 9.94 -4.62 25.56
C PRO A 119 9.08 -5.25 24.44
N PRO A 120 7.75 -5.30 24.61
CA PRO A 120 6.88 -5.71 23.52
C PRO A 120 7.02 -4.75 22.34
N ALA A 121 6.82 -5.27 21.13
CA ALA A 121 6.80 -4.42 19.94
C ALA A 121 5.75 -3.30 20.12
N ASP A 122 6.18 -2.06 19.88
CA ASP A 122 5.28 -0.93 19.95
C ASP A 122 4.26 -0.99 18.80
N PRO A 123 2.95 -1.14 19.07
CA PRO A 123 1.96 -1.33 18.03
C PRO A 123 1.72 -0.05 17.23
N LEU A 124 1.34 -0.20 15.94
CA LEU A 124 1.06 0.93 15.05
C LEU A 124 -0.11 1.81 15.52
N VAL A 125 -1.09 1.20 16.16
CA VAL A 125 -2.25 1.92 16.72
C VAL A 125 -2.27 1.74 18.22
N PRO A 126 -2.26 2.83 19.03
CA PRO A 126 -2.36 2.74 20.48
C PRO A 126 -3.64 2.00 20.90
N ARG A 127 -3.58 1.27 22.01
CA ARG A 127 -4.73 0.49 22.49
C ARG A 127 -5.99 1.32 22.72
N ALA A 128 -5.83 2.58 23.15
CA ALA A 128 -6.95 3.51 23.36
C ALA A 128 -7.70 3.86 22.06
N TRP A 129 -7.03 3.72 20.90
CA TRP A 129 -7.56 4.02 19.57
C TRP A 129 -8.03 2.79 18.81
N ARG A 130 -8.13 1.64 19.47
CA ARG A 130 -8.68 0.42 18.90
C ARG A 130 -10.10 0.23 19.42
N VAL A 131 -11.07 0.24 18.52
CA VAL A 131 -12.48 0.02 18.82
C VAL A 131 -12.98 -1.28 18.22
N GLU A 132 -13.99 -1.84 18.82
CA GLU A 132 -14.57 -3.11 18.41
C GLU A 132 -15.98 -2.90 17.88
N ALA A 133 -16.29 -3.56 16.77
CA ALA A 133 -17.65 -3.69 16.27
C ALA A 133 -18.25 -4.99 16.79
N HIS A 134 -19.50 -4.94 17.22
CA HIS A 134 -20.26 -6.14 17.50
C HIS A 134 -20.77 -6.73 16.19
N GLU A 135 -19.88 -7.45 15.49
CA GLU A 135 -20.17 -8.14 14.25
C GLU A 135 -19.44 -9.48 14.21
N ARG A 136 -19.88 -10.40 13.37
CA ARG A 136 -19.18 -11.66 13.14
C ARG A 136 -19.50 -12.24 11.79
N VAL A 137 -18.45 -12.52 11.02
CA VAL A 137 -18.50 -13.33 9.80
C VAL A 137 -17.77 -14.65 10.05
N SER A 138 -18.34 -15.75 9.58
CA SER A 138 -17.71 -17.08 9.62
C SER A 138 -16.71 -17.22 8.48
N ARG A 139 -15.83 -18.22 8.59
CA ARG A 139 -14.79 -18.53 7.57
C ARG A 139 -15.34 -18.85 6.17
N ASP A 140 -16.60 -19.22 6.08
CA ASP A 140 -17.32 -19.54 4.82
C ASP A 140 -18.09 -18.32 4.26
N GLY A 141 -17.95 -17.14 4.89
CA GLY A 141 -18.63 -15.91 4.49
C GLY A 141 -20.03 -15.76 5.09
N THR A 142 -20.51 -16.71 5.90
CA THR A 142 -21.82 -16.58 6.54
C THR A 142 -21.81 -15.48 7.59
N ILE A 143 -22.76 -14.53 7.52
CA ILE A 143 -22.91 -13.49 8.53
C ILE A 143 -23.61 -14.09 9.76
N LEU A 144 -22.87 -14.24 10.85
CA LEU A 144 -23.40 -14.72 12.13
C LEU A 144 -24.01 -13.59 12.95
N THR A 145 -23.38 -12.44 12.92
CA THR A 145 -23.85 -11.23 13.58
C THR A 145 -23.66 -10.06 12.61
N PRO A 146 -24.72 -9.41 12.14
CA PRO A 146 -24.60 -8.28 11.24
C PRO A 146 -24.04 -7.06 11.96
N ILE A 147 -23.28 -6.25 11.22
CA ILE A 147 -22.75 -4.98 11.76
C ILE A 147 -23.88 -3.95 11.89
N GLU A 148 -23.85 -3.19 12.97
CA GLU A 148 -24.75 -2.07 13.22
C GLU A 148 -24.01 -0.73 13.01
N PRO A 149 -24.18 -0.05 11.86
CA PRO A 149 -23.41 1.14 11.52
C PRO A 149 -23.52 2.27 12.56
N ALA A 150 -24.67 2.43 13.20
CA ALA A 150 -24.88 3.45 14.22
C ALA A 150 -23.96 3.25 15.43
N GLN A 151 -23.79 2.01 15.89
CA GLN A 151 -22.89 1.67 17.00
C GLN A 151 -21.43 1.93 16.64
N VAL A 152 -21.03 1.65 15.39
CA VAL A 152 -19.68 1.94 14.89
C VAL A 152 -19.40 3.44 14.90
N VAL A 153 -20.34 4.25 14.41
CA VAL A 153 -20.22 5.72 14.44
C VAL A 153 -20.06 6.25 15.86
N GLU A 154 -20.87 5.75 16.78
CA GLU A 154 -20.78 6.15 18.20
C GLU A 154 -19.44 5.76 18.84
N ALA A 155 -18.92 4.58 18.52
CA ALA A 155 -17.64 4.11 19.05
C ALA A 155 -16.44 4.91 18.50
N ILE A 156 -16.51 5.43 17.26
CA ILE A 156 -15.43 6.18 16.61
C ILE A 156 -15.49 7.68 16.96
N ARG A 157 -16.67 8.24 17.21
CA ARG A 157 -16.84 9.69 17.46
C ARG A 157 -15.88 10.26 18.50
N PRO A 158 -15.68 9.66 19.70
CA PRO A 158 -14.74 10.19 20.68
C PRO A 158 -13.29 10.22 20.19
N LEU A 159 -12.92 9.34 19.26
CA LEU A 159 -11.56 9.30 18.68
C LEU A 159 -11.36 10.45 17.69
N VAL A 160 -12.39 10.78 16.90
CA VAL A 160 -12.37 11.95 16.01
C VAL A 160 -12.19 13.23 16.82
N GLU A 161 -12.89 13.37 17.95
CA GLU A 161 -12.74 14.50 18.89
C GLU A 161 -11.33 14.57 19.49
N GLN A 162 -10.62 13.45 19.59
CA GLN A 162 -9.23 13.35 20.04
C GLN A 162 -8.21 13.54 18.92
N GLY A 163 -8.63 13.84 17.69
CA GLY A 163 -7.75 14.10 16.56
C GLY A 163 -7.49 12.90 15.65
N CYS A 164 -8.33 11.85 15.71
CA CYS A 164 -8.28 10.77 14.73
C CYS A 164 -8.70 11.28 13.34
N GLU A 165 -7.86 11.07 12.35
CA GLU A 165 -8.07 11.52 10.96
C GLU A 165 -8.40 10.37 10.01
N ALA A 166 -8.09 9.13 10.39
CA ALA A 166 -8.33 7.95 9.58
C ALA A 166 -8.77 6.75 10.42
N VAL A 167 -9.51 5.83 9.82
CA VAL A 167 -9.91 4.57 10.45
C VAL A 167 -9.49 3.41 9.55
N ALA A 168 -8.64 2.55 10.07
CA ALA A 168 -8.35 1.24 9.47
C ALA A 168 -9.42 0.24 9.93
N ILE A 169 -10.05 -0.44 8.98
CA ILE A 169 -11.08 -1.45 9.26
C ILE A 169 -10.49 -2.82 8.95
N GLY A 170 -10.49 -3.70 9.94
CA GLY A 170 -9.99 -5.06 9.82
C GLY A 170 -10.90 -6.03 10.55
N PHE A 171 -11.87 -6.62 9.85
CA PHE A 171 -12.76 -7.62 10.42
C PHE A 171 -12.27 -9.03 10.14
N LEU A 172 -12.62 -9.97 11.00
CA LEU A 172 -12.25 -11.35 10.85
C LEU A 172 -13.13 -12.03 9.80
N HIS A 173 -12.49 -12.60 8.78
CA HIS A 173 -13.13 -13.31 7.67
C HIS A 173 -14.04 -12.45 6.76
N SER A 174 -13.86 -11.13 6.73
CA SER A 174 -14.62 -10.24 5.84
C SER A 174 -13.79 -9.75 4.65
#